data_ce0f4d3c296d6f726f3fab8f6b50770a
#
_entry.id   ce0f4d3c296d6f726f3fab8f6b50770a
#
_cell.length_a   1.000
_cell.length_b   1.000
_cell.length_c   1.000
_cell.angle_alpha   90.00
_cell.angle_beta   90.00
_cell.angle_gamma   90.00
#
_symmetry.space_group_name_H-M   'P 1'
#
loop_
_entity.id
_entity.type
_entity.pdbx_description
1 polymer ?
#
loop_
_entity_poly.entity_id
_entity_poly.type
_entity_poly.pdbx_seq_one_letter_code
_entity_poly.pdbx_strand_id
1 'polypeptide(L)'
;MKIGHIFNIMVGSPGDVTHIAKKAIECINNWNVLNSYDKNIALVPHHWTSSSYPSLRKPAQAHIDDILVERSDALVAIFGSRLGTPTDNYISGTVEEIEKHRAVEKPVMVFFSETLDFSQDVEQLKKLQDYRNQLSGLYETYNGIDDFEKKFSAKLHLQIQNEFQPFVNENVSNSKGQETISFSEEEVSIMERWCDGKVNQLSQIYFMGSTCLFRFGIVGVNATSPKEVAQWEDFINRLYSCGFIDLIGYDKHSHPKYKLNLKAYDTFSKDNSNNISE
;
A
#
# COMPACT_ATOMS: atom_id res chain seq x y z
N MET A 1 3.97 20.87 1.39
CA MET A 1 4.87 19.70 1.29
C MET A 1 4.08 18.49 1.77
N LYS A 2 4.07 17.38 1.03
CA LYS A 2 3.31 16.18 1.40
C LYS A 2 4.25 15.21 2.12
N ILE A 3 3.82 14.65 3.23
CA ILE A 3 4.59 13.64 3.97
C ILE A 3 4.16 12.27 3.46
N GLY A 4 5.13 11.40 3.17
CA GLY A 4 4.89 10.02 2.73
C GLY A 4 5.72 9.04 3.54
N HIS A 5 5.25 7.79 3.61
CA HIS A 5 5.94 6.67 4.24
C HIS A 5 6.74 5.89 3.19
N ILE A 6 7.95 5.52 3.53
CA ILE A 6 8.84 4.73 2.67
C ILE A 6 8.89 3.32 3.21
N PHE A 7 8.59 2.34 2.35
CA PHE A 7 8.74 0.91 2.66
C PHE A 7 9.78 0.28 1.74
N ASN A 8 10.73 -0.40 2.34
CA ASN A 8 11.81 -1.07 1.64
C ASN A 8 11.40 -2.52 1.31
N ILE A 9 11.34 -2.86 0.03
CA ILE A 9 10.92 -4.17 -0.44
C ILE A 9 12.14 -4.93 -0.94
N MET A 10 12.54 -5.97 -0.22
CA MET A 10 13.60 -6.84 -0.66
C MET A 10 13.07 -7.78 -1.74
N VAL A 11 13.85 -7.95 -2.82
CA VAL A 11 13.58 -8.93 -3.88
C VAL A 11 14.70 -9.97 -3.84
N GLY A 12 14.39 -11.16 -3.36
CA GLY A 12 15.30 -12.29 -3.28
C GLY A 12 15.08 -13.30 -4.41
N SER A 13 16.14 -13.75 -5.04
CA SER A 13 16.04 -14.78 -6.08
C SER A 13 17.38 -15.48 -6.35
N PRO A 14 17.38 -16.78 -6.72
CA PRO A 14 18.52 -17.42 -7.33
C PRO A 14 18.86 -16.80 -8.70
N GLY A 15 20.09 -17.05 -9.17
CA GLY A 15 20.60 -16.40 -10.39
C GLY A 15 19.89 -16.76 -11.70
N ASP A 16 19.20 -17.90 -11.75
CA ASP A 16 18.48 -18.38 -12.95
C ASP A 16 17.24 -17.52 -13.28
N VAL A 17 16.67 -16.81 -12.30
CA VAL A 17 15.49 -15.97 -12.47
C VAL A 17 15.74 -14.47 -12.25
N THR A 18 16.97 -14.01 -12.44
CA THR A 18 17.33 -12.59 -12.33
C THR A 18 16.46 -11.68 -13.22
N HIS A 19 16.04 -12.17 -14.39
CA HIS A 19 15.14 -11.44 -15.30
C HIS A 19 13.73 -11.25 -14.71
N ILE A 20 13.23 -12.22 -13.94
CA ILE A 20 11.94 -12.10 -13.22
C ILE A 20 12.09 -11.14 -12.02
N ALA A 21 13.22 -11.20 -11.30
CA ALA A 21 13.50 -10.26 -10.22
C ALA A 21 13.54 -8.81 -10.73
N LYS A 22 14.14 -8.56 -11.91
CA LYS A 22 14.08 -7.24 -12.57
C LYS A 22 12.66 -6.82 -12.89
N LYS A 23 11.83 -7.75 -13.37
CA LYS A 23 10.41 -7.48 -13.64
C LYS A 23 9.64 -7.12 -12.35
N ALA A 24 9.92 -7.80 -11.23
CA ALA A 24 9.34 -7.41 -9.94
C ALA A 24 9.69 -5.97 -9.55
N ILE A 25 10.95 -5.55 -9.74
CA ILE A 25 11.40 -4.18 -9.50
C ILE A 25 10.65 -3.19 -10.40
N GLU A 26 10.48 -3.51 -11.69
CA GLU A 26 9.70 -2.69 -12.61
C GLU A 26 8.24 -2.54 -12.15
N CYS A 27 7.59 -3.63 -11.71
CA CYS A 27 6.23 -3.59 -11.18
C CYS A 27 6.12 -2.71 -9.93
N ILE A 28 7.09 -2.78 -9.00
CA ILE A 28 7.13 -1.93 -7.81
C ILE A 28 7.25 -0.45 -8.21
N ASN A 29 8.14 -0.13 -9.14
CA ASN A 29 8.31 1.23 -9.64
C ASN A 29 7.06 1.75 -10.36
N ASN A 30 6.42 0.91 -11.17
CA ASN A 30 5.16 1.24 -11.84
C ASN A 30 4.02 1.48 -10.82
N TRP A 31 3.98 0.69 -9.77
CA TRP A 31 3.03 0.94 -8.67
C TRP A 31 3.26 2.31 -8.04
N ASN A 32 4.51 2.70 -7.77
CA ASN A 32 4.85 4.01 -7.22
C ASN A 32 4.36 5.14 -8.13
N VAL A 33 4.61 5.04 -9.44
CA VAL A 33 4.17 6.07 -10.41
C VAL A 33 2.66 6.29 -10.36
N LEU A 34 1.90 5.22 -10.19
CA LEU A 34 0.43 5.26 -10.23
C LEU A 34 -0.22 5.61 -8.89
N ASN A 35 0.44 5.29 -7.76
CA ASN A 35 -0.25 5.26 -6.46
C ASN A 35 0.45 6.07 -5.36
N SER A 36 1.76 6.33 -5.45
CA SER A 36 2.51 6.88 -4.32
C SER A 36 1.99 8.23 -3.84
N TYR A 37 1.55 9.06 -4.77
CA TYR A 37 1.00 10.38 -4.44
C TYR A 37 -0.30 10.26 -3.63
N ASP A 38 -1.24 9.45 -4.07
CA ASP A 38 -2.57 9.33 -3.44
C ASP A 38 -2.54 8.52 -2.15
N LYS A 39 -1.69 7.49 -2.11
CA LYS A 39 -1.55 6.60 -0.94
C LYS A 39 -0.60 7.11 0.13
N ASN A 40 0.21 8.14 -0.15
CA ASN A 40 1.31 8.59 0.72
C ASN A 40 2.33 7.48 1.05
N ILE A 41 2.52 6.55 0.13
CA ILE A 41 3.42 5.40 0.24
C ILE A 41 4.39 5.44 -0.92
N ALA A 42 5.68 5.25 -0.64
CA ALA A 42 6.71 4.98 -1.63
C ALA A 42 7.36 3.62 -1.32
N LEU A 43 7.47 2.77 -2.33
CA LEU A 43 8.12 1.46 -2.22
C LEU A 43 9.52 1.56 -2.83
N VAL A 44 10.53 1.19 -2.06
CA VAL A 44 11.93 1.18 -2.53
C VAL A 44 12.36 -0.26 -2.71
N PRO A 45 12.47 -0.76 -3.96
CA PRO A 45 12.92 -2.12 -4.20
C PRO A 45 14.44 -2.26 -4.00
N HIS A 46 14.84 -3.31 -3.29
CA HIS A 46 16.23 -3.69 -3.08
C HIS A 46 16.50 -5.10 -3.61
N HIS A 47 17.49 -5.24 -4.46
CA HIS A 47 17.97 -6.55 -4.92
C HIS A 47 19.47 -6.63 -4.70
N TRP A 48 19.99 -7.80 -4.33
CA TRP A 48 21.39 -7.98 -3.98
C TRP A 48 22.36 -7.49 -5.06
N THR A 49 21.99 -7.60 -6.35
CA THR A 49 22.84 -7.13 -7.46
C THR A 49 23.03 -5.61 -7.52
N SER A 50 22.07 -4.85 -6.99
CA SER A 50 22.11 -3.38 -7.01
C SER A 50 22.42 -2.76 -5.65
N SER A 51 22.22 -3.52 -4.57
CA SER A 51 22.36 -3.01 -3.20
C SER A 51 23.63 -3.47 -2.50
N SER A 52 24.46 -4.32 -3.17
CA SER A 52 25.76 -4.76 -2.66
C SER A 52 26.91 -4.04 -3.36
N TYR A 53 27.98 -3.82 -2.62
CA TYR A 53 29.25 -3.34 -3.16
C TYR A 53 30.34 -4.40 -2.95
N PRO A 54 31.37 -4.51 -3.84
CA PRO A 54 32.43 -5.45 -3.68
C PRO A 54 33.20 -5.24 -2.36
N SER A 55 33.19 -6.23 -1.48
CA SER A 55 33.90 -6.19 -0.20
C SER A 55 34.56 -7.55 0.08
N LEU A 56 35.81 -7.52 0.48
CA LEU A 56 36.57 -8.71 0.90
C LEU A 56 36.63 -8.88 2.41
N ARG A 57 35.92 -8.05 3.18
CA ARG A 57 35.96 -8.06 4.66
C ARG A 57 35.16 -9.17 5.32
N LYS A 58 34.12 -9.64 4.66
CA LYS A 58 33.27 -10.76 5.12
C LYS A 58 32.86 -11.59 3.89
N PRO A 59 32.45 -12.86 4.06
CA PRO A 59 31.80 -13.59 3.00
C PRO A 59 30.65 -12.75 2.42
N ALA A 60 30.54 -12.72 1.09
CA ALA A 60 29.62 -11.83 0.39
C ALA A 60 28.16 -11.90 0.92
N GLN A 61 27.71 -13.11 1.27
CA GLN A 61 26.38 -13.38 1.80
C GLN A 61 26.15 -12.72 3.16
N ALA A 62 27.05 -12.87 4.11
CA ALA A 62 26.90 -12.33 5.48
C ALA A 62 26.86 -10.78 5.52
N HIS A 63 27.41 -10.12 4.50
CA HIS A 63 27.42 -8.65 4.42
C HIS A 63 26.13 -8.09 3.79
N ILE A 64 25.51 -8.89 2.92
CA ILE A 64 24.25 -8.53 2.23
C ILE A 64 23.06 -8.77 3.16
N ASP A 65 23.04 -9.91 3.85
CA ASP A 65 21.90 -10.37 4.62
C ASP A 65 21.59 -9.50 5.85
N ASP A 66 22.60 -9.14 6.63
CA ASP A 66 22.39 -8.38 7.87
C ASP A 66 21.83 -6.97 7.59
N ILE A 67 22.32 -6.31 6.53
CA ILE A 67 21.92 -4.94 6.21
C ILE A 67 20.57 -4.89 5.47
N LEU A 68 20.36 -5.80 4.51
CA LEU A 68 19.17 -5.77 3.68
C LEU A 68 17.94 -6.34 4.40
N VAL A 69 18.10 -7.44 5.15
CA VAL A 69 17.00 -8.05 5.91
C VAL A 69 16.53 -7.14 7.04
N GLU A 70 17.47 -6.52 7.79
CA GLU A 70 17.10 -5.60 8.86
C GLU A 70 16.35 -4.36 8.36
N ARG A 71 16.78 -3.82 7.21
CA ARG A 71 16.26 -2.57 6.64
C ARG A 71 15.03 -2.76 5.76
N SER A 72 14.73 -3.99 5.31
CA SER A 72 13.54 -4.25 4.50
C SER A 72 12.29 -4.40 5.37
N ASP A 73 11.17 -3.93 4.86
CA ASP A 73 9.87 -4.03 5.50
C ASP A 73 9.07 -5.24 5.00
N ALA A 74 9.42 -5.76 3.83
CA ALA A 74 8.85 -6.98 3.26
C ALA A 74 9.84 -7.65 2.30
N LEU A 75 9.58 -8.93 2.01
CA LEU A 75 10.34 -9.74 1.06
C LEU A 75 9.44 -10.28 -0.06
N VAL A 76 9.95 -10.23 -1.29
CA VAL A 76 9.46 -10.97 -2.45
C VAL A 76 10.50 -11.99 -2.85
N ALA A 77 10.24 -13.26 -2.59
CA ALA A 77 11.13 -14.37 -2.94
C ALA A 77 10.64 -15.06 -4.22
N ILE A 78 11.53 -15.21 -5.21
CA ILE A 78 11.18 -15.72 -6.53
C ILE A 78 12.10 -16.89 -6.86
N PHE A 79 11.50 -18.05 -7.12
CA PHE A 79 12.21 -19.26 -7.50
C PHE A 79 11.89 -19.67 -8.94
N GLY A 80 12.92 -20.07 -9.67
CA GLY A 80 12.83 -20.69 -11.00
C GLY A 80 12.99 -22.19 -10.94
N SER A 81 14.09 -22.68 -11.48
CA SER A 81 14.46 -24.10 -11.50
C SER A 81 15.55 -24.46 -10.49
N ARG A 82 16.02 -23.50 -9.70
CA ARG A 82 17.07 -23.67 -8.69
C ARG A 82 16.62 -23.17 -7.33
N LEU A 83 17.07 -23.86 -6.27
CA LEU A 83 16.91 -23.36 -4.91
C LEU A 83 17.90 -22.23 -4.60
N GLY A 84 19.08 -22.28 -5.23
CA GLY A 84 20.19 -21.34 -5.03
C GLY A 84 21.39 -21.97 -4.34
N THR A 85 22.38 -21.12 -4.03
CA THR A 85 23.63 -21.54 -3.38
C THR A 85 23.43 -21.64 -1.87
N PRO A 86 23.87 -22.72 -1.21
CA PRO A 86 23.86 -22.83 0.24
C PRO A 86 24.66 -21.72 0.91
N THR A 87 24.25 -21.34 2.09
CA THR A 87 24.99 -20.48 3.03
C THR A 87 25.51 -21.31 4.20
N ASP A 88 26.21 -20.69 5.14
CA ASP A 88 26.77 -21.41 6.30
C ASP A 88 25.69 -22.09 7.15
N ASN A 89 24.47 -21.51 7.20
CA ASN A 89 23.41 -21.97 8.10
C ASN A 89 22.13 -22.44 7.37
N TYR A 90 21.99 -22.17 6.05
CA TYR A 90 20.76 -22.46 5.31
C TYR A 90 21.04 -23.15 3.97
N ILE A 91 20.04 -23.85 3.49
CA ILE A 91 20.09 -24.61 2.22
C ILE A 91 20.21 -23.70 0.98
N SER A 92 19.87 -22.40 1.10
CA SER A 92 20.18 -21.36 0.10
C SER A 92 20.04 -19.95 0.71
N GLY A 93 20.66 -18.96 0.09
CA GLY A 93 20.56 -17.55 0.50
C GLY A 93 19.12 -17.04 0.45
N THR A 94 18.34 -17.35 -0.59
CA THR A 94 16.94 -16.95 -0.69
C THR A 94 16.07 -17.59 0.41
N VAL A 95 16.36 -18.83 0.82
CA VAL A 95 15.71 -19.48 1.95
C VAL A 95 16.09 -18.79 3.26
N GLU A 96 17.36 -18.41 3.43
CA GLU A 96 17.82 -17.64 4.58
C GLU A 96 17.07 -16.30 4.70
N GLU A 97 16.92 -15.58 3.60
CA GLU A 97 16.16 -14.33 3.54
C GLU A 97 14.70 -14.54 3.97
N ILE A 98 14.04 -15.61 3.50
CA ILE A 98 12.68 -15.97 3.89
C ILE A 98 12.60 -16.23 5.40
N GLU A 99 13.45 -17.09 5.93
CA GLU A 99 13.37 -17.49 7.34
C GLU A 99 13.70 -16.32 8.28
N LYS A 100 14.64 -15.46 7.92
CA LYS A 100 14.95 -14.25 8.69
C LYS A 100 13.78 -13.27 8.73
N HIS A 101 13.07 -13.05 7.61
CA HIS A 101 11.88 -12.19 7.59
C HIS A 101 10.73 -12.79 8.41
N ARG A 102 10.50 -14.10 8.28
CA ARG A 102 9.48 -14.81 9.05
C ARG A 102 9.75 -14.78 10.56
N ALA A 103 11.01 -14.90 10.97
CA ALA A 103 11.40 -14.87 12.37
C ALA A 103 11.07 -13.54 13.08
N VAL A 104 10.94 -12.45 12.33
CA VAL A 104 10.57 -11.11 12.83
C VAL A 104 9.17 -10.68 12.35
N GLU A 105 8.37 -11.62 11.89
CA GLU A 105 6.98 -11.43 11.44
C GLU A 105 6.79 -10.40 10.32
N LYS A 106 7.84 -10.18 9.50
CA LYS A 106 7.74 -9.32 8.31
C LYS A 106 7.03 -10.04 7.18
N PRO A 107 6.22 -9.33 6.37
CA PRO A 107 5.51 -9.91 5.23
C PRO A 107 6.45 -10.56 4.21
N VAL A 108 6.11 -11.77 3.76
CA VAL A 108 6.88 -12.52 2.75
C VAL A 108 5.93 -13.03 1.67
N MET A 109 6.17 -12.65 0.43
CA MET A 109 5.54 -13.25 -0.76
C MET A 109 6.51 -14.23 -1.42
N VAL A 110 6.06 -15.45 -1.71
CA VAL A 110 6.87 -16.47 -2.37
C VAL A 110 6.24 -16.86 -3.70
N PHE A 111 7.05 -16.85 -4.77
CA PHE A 111 6.64 -17.20 -6.13
C PHE A 111 7.50 -18.34 -6.67
N PHE A 112 6.86 -19.37 -7.24
CA PHE A 112 7.54 -20.49 -7.89
C PHE A 112 7.19 -20.55 -9.37
N SER A 113 8.19 -20.75 -10.23
CA SER A 113 7.98 -21.02 -11.64
C SER A 113 7.32 -22.39 -11.84
N GLU A 114 6.32 -22.45 -12.72
CA GLU A 114 5.76 -23.71 -13.22
C GLU A 114 6.58 -24.23 -14.41
N THR A 115 7.29 -23.35 -15.11
CA THR A 115 8.20 -23.72 -16.19
C THR A 115 9.56 -24.06 -15.60
N LEU A 116 9.91 -25.33 -15.67
CA LEU A 116 11.21 -25.82 -15.21
C LEU A 116 12.19 -25.87 -16.37
N ASP A 117 13.39 -25.39 -16.14
CA ASP A 117 14.52 -25.56 -17.05
C ASP A 117 15.28 -26.84 -16.70
N PHE A 118 15.02 -27.89 -17.47
CA PHE A 118 15.67 -29.20 -17.30
C PHE A 118 17.16 -29.22 -17.68
N SER A 119 17.73 -28.15 -18.22
CA SER A 119 19.16 -27.98 -18.36
C SER A 119 19.87 -27.69 -17.03
N GLN A 120 19.12 -27.34 -15.99
CA GLN A 120 19.62 -27.13 -14.65
C GLN A 120 19.97 -28.45 -13.95
N ASP A 121 20.84 -28.36 -12.97
CA ASP A 121 21.25 -29.50 -12.15
C ASP A 121 20.02 -30.14 -11.48
N VAL A 122 19.85 -31.44 -11.70
CA VAL A 122 18.77 -32.27 -11.16
C VAL A 122 18.72 -32.21 -9.63
N GLU A 123 19.88 -32.07 -8.98
CA GLU A 123 19.94 -31.90 -7.51
C GLU A 123 19.32 -30.60 -7.05
N GLN A 124 19.52 -29.51 -7.79
CA GLN A 124 18.89 -28.20 -7.51
C GLN A 124 17.38 -28.26 -7.68
N LEU A 125 16.89 -28.92 -8.75
CA LEU A 125 15.47 -29.13 -8.95
C LEU A 125 14.83 -29.94 -7.82
N LYS A 126 15.50 -31.01 -7.37
CA LYS A 126 15.04 -31.81 -6.24
C LYS A 126 15.00 -31.01 -4.95
N LYS A 127 16.05 -30.28 -4.61
CA LYS A 127 16.11 -29.42 -3.42
C LYS A 127 14.98 -28.38 -3.44
N LEU A 128 14.71 -27.77 -4.60
CA LEU A 128 13.63 -26.81 -4.76
C LEU A 128 12.26 -27.46 -4.50
N GLN A 129 12.02 -28.65 -5.06
CA GLN A 129 10.76 -29.38 -4.87
C GLN A 129 10.58 -29.80 -3.41
N ASP A 130 11.64 -30.30 -2.76
CA ASP A 130 11.61 -30.69 -1.36
C ASP A 130 11.30 -29.49 -0.46
N TYR A 131 11.93 -28.32 -0.72
CA TYR A 131 11.64 -27.09 -0.02
C TYR A 131 10.20 -26.63 -0.22
N ARG A 132 9.72 -26.61 -1.46
CA ARG A 132 8.33 -26.24 -1.78
C ARG A 132 7.31 -27.12 -1.05
N ASN A 133 7.56 -28.41 -0.92
CA ASN A 133 6.70 -29.36 -0.24
C ASN A 133 6.69 -29.15 1.30
N GLN A 134 7.79 -28.63 1.86
CA GLN A 134 7.92 -28.34 3.30
C GLN A 134 7.42 -26.95 3.68
N LEU A 135 7.28 -26.04 2.70
CA LEU A 135 6.86 -24.66 2.96
C LEU A 135 5.42 -24.63 3.48
N SER A 136 5.26 -24.17 4.71
CA SER A 136 3.94 -23.92 5.29
C SER A 136 3.46 -22.52 4.94
N GLY A 137 2.24 -22.39 4.42
CA GLY A 137 1.63 -21.11 4.05
C GLY A 137 1.23 -21.04 2.56
N LEU A 138 0.76 -19.87 2.17
CA LEU A 138 0.36 -19.61 0.80
C LEU A 138 1.54 -19.12 -0.02
N TYR A 139 1.77 -19.73 -1.15
CA TYR A 139 2.67 -19.24 -2.19
C TYR A 139 1.90 -19.09 -3.50
N GLU A 140 2.46 -18.37 -4.46
CA GLU A 140 1.90 -18.23 -5.80
C GLU A 140 2.79 -18.93 -6.82
N THR A 141 2.20 -19.42 -7.92
CA THR A 141 2.94 -19.97 -9.05
C THR A 141 2.82 -19.07 -10.26
N TYR A 142 3.81 -19.09 -11.15
CA TYR A 142 3.80 -18.32 -12.38
C TYR A 142 4.33 -19.10 -13.58
N ASN A 143 3.77 -18.82 -14.75
CA ASN A 143 4.18 -19.41 -16.01
C ASN A 143 4.70 -18.34 -16.98
N GLY A 144 6.02 -18.06 -16.90
CA GLY A 144 6.67 -17.03 -17.67
C GLY A 144 6.49 -15.61 -17.12
N ILE A 145 7.15 -14.65 -17.78
CA ILE A 145 7.30 -13.28 -17.28
C ILE A 145 5.99 -12.50 -17.26
N ASP A 146 5.13 -12.69 -18.26
CA ASP A 146 3.86 -11.96 -18.38
C ASP A 146 2.85 -12.41 -17.32
N ASP A 147 2.78 -13.72 -17.04
CA ASP A 147 1.94 -14.26 -15.97
C ASP A 147 2.44 -13.82 -14.60
N PHE A 148 3.77 -13.82 -14.41
CA PHE A 148 4.39 -13.28 -13.20
C PHE A 148 4.01 -11.80 -13.00
N GLU A 149 4.19 -10.96 -14.01
CA GLU A 149 3.87 -9.53 -13.94
C GLU A 149 2.44 -9.29 -13.50
N LYS A 150 1.50 -9.99 -14.14
CA LYS A 150 0.06 -9.88 -13.82
C LYS A 150 -0.24 -10.29 -12.39
N LYS A 151 0.23 -11.45 -11.96
CA LYS A 151 -0.02 -12.01 -10.64
C LYS A 151 0.66 -11.18 -9.57
N PHE A 152 1.94 -10.84 -9.77
CA PHE A 152 2.70 -10.07 -8.82
C PHE A 152 2.12 -8.67 -8.60
N SER A 153 1.75 -7.95 -9.66
CA SER A 153 1.15 -6.62 -9.54
C SER A 153 -0.16 -6.65 -8.73
N ALA A 154 -1.00 -7.67 -8.94
CA ALA A 154 -2.22 -7.84 -8.16
C ALA A 154 -1.94 -8.15 -6.68
N LYS A 155 -0.99 -9.07 -6.39
CA LYS A 155 -0.63 -9.44 -5.02
C LYS A 155 0.09 -8.32 -4.28
N LEU A 156 0.96 -7.57 -4.96
CA LEU A 156 1.61 -6.38 -4.41
C LEU A 156 0.58 -5.35 -3.96
N HIS A 157 -0.42 -5.08 -4.80
CA HIS A 157 -1.49 -4.15 -4.47
C HIS A 157 -2.27 -4.58 -3.21
N LEU A 158 -2.63 -5.87 -3.13
CA LEU A 158 -3.30 -6.44 -1.95
C LEU A 158 -2.43 -6.37 -0.69
N GLN A 159 -1.13 -6.68 -0.80
CA GLN A 159 -0.21 -6.58 0.34
C GLN A 159 -0.13 -5.15 0.88
N ILE A 160 -0.01 -4.17 -0.02
CA ILE A 160 0.04 -2.77 0.39
C ILE A 160 -1.24 -2.35 1.10
N GLN A 161 -2.40 -2.75 0.60
CA GLN A 161 -3.69 -2.43 1.22
C GLN A 161 -3.83 -3.05 2.62
N ASN A 162 -3.36 -4.28 2.81
CA ASN A 162 -3.57 -5.02 4.05
C ASN A 162 -2.49 -4.76 5.09
N GLU A 163 -1.22 -4.58 4.67
CA GLU A 163 -0.08 -4.52 5.59
C GLU A 163 0.43 -3.08 5.77
N PHE A 164 0.55 -2.30 4.70
CA PHE A 164 1.21 -0.99 4.76
C PHE A 164 0.22 0.17 4.91
N GLN A 165 -0.93 0.14 4.25
CA GLN A 165 -1.91 1.21 4.33
C GLN A 165 -2.50 1.37 5.74
N PRO A 166 -2.81 0.32 6.51
CA PRO A 166 -3.22 0.45 7.89
C PRO A 166 -2.16 1.13 8.76
N PHE A 167 -0.89 0.72 8.62
CA PHE A 167 0.24 1.34 9.32
C PHE A 167 0.37 2.85 9.03
N VAL A 168 0.21 3.26 7.76
CA VAL A 168 0.22 4.68 7.37
C VAL A 168 -0.94 5.43 8.01
N ASN A 169 -2.11 4.84 8.00
CA ASN A 169 -3.31 5.45 8.58
C ASN A 169 -3.19 5.60 10.10
N GLU A 170 -2.66 4.61 10.81
CA GLU A 170 -2.41 4.66 12.25
C GLU A 170 -1.34 5.71 12.59
N ASN A 171 -0.24 5.77 11.83
CA ASN A 171 0.81 6.75 12.07
C ASN A 171 0.39 8.18 11.70
N VAL A 172 -0.45 8.35 10.71
CA VAL A 172 -1.09 9.65 10.43
C VAL A 172 -2.00 10.05 11.59
N SER A 173 -2.68 9.10 12.21
CA SER A 173 -3.48 9.33 13.42
C SER A 173 -2.62 9.65 14.65
N ASN A 174 -1.46 8.99 14.77
CA ASN A 174 -0.53 9.14 15.92
C ASN A 174 0.46 10.31 15.76
N SER A 175 0.88 10.65 14.54
CA SER A 175 1.79 11.79 14.27
C SER A 175 1.09 13.14 14.22
N LYS A 176 -0.22 13.14 14.07
CA LYS A 176 -1.07 14.24 14.52
C LYS A 176 -1.18 14.11 16.03
N GLY A 177 -0.12 14.45 16.76
CA GLY A 177 -0.24 14.78 18.16
C GLY A 177 -1.39 15.77 18.25
N GLN A 178 -2.55 15.29 18.75
CA GLN A 178 -3.76 16.01 19.10
C GLN A 178 -3.90 17.44 18.52
N GLU A 179 -3.83 17.60 17.20
CA GLU A 179 -4.75 18.51 16.59
C GLU A 179 -6.07 17.73 16.59
N THR A 180 -6.85 17.95 17.61
CA THR A 180 -8.31 17.73 17.53
C THR A 180 -8.70 18.34 16.21
N ILE A 181 -9.08 17.48 15.22
CA ILE A 181 -9.64 17.99 13.98
C ILE A 181 -10.91 18.67 14.42
N SER A 182 -10.82 19.96 14.70
CA SER A 182 -11.93 20.79 15.07
C SER A 182 -12.61 21.22 13.78
N PHE A 183 -13.86 20.94 13.70
CA PHE A 183 -14.73 21.52 12.69
C PHE A 183 -15.24 22.87 13.22
N SER A 184 -15.31 23.87 12.36
CA SER A 184 -15.92 25.14 12.72
C SER A 184 -17.44 24.96 13.00
N GLU A 185 -18.06 25.87 13.70
CA GLU A 185 -19.51 25.84 13.96
C GLU A 185 -20.33 25.75 12.65
N GLU A 186 -19.86 26.44 11.60
CA GLU A 186 -20.46 26.39 10.28
C GLU A 186 -20.35 24.98 9.65
N GLU A 187 -19.18 24.36 9.71
CA GLU A 187 -18.91 23.01 9.19
C GLU A 187 -19.75 21.96 9.94
N VAL A 188 -19.83 22.07 11.27
CA VAL A 188 -20.69 21.19 12.09
C VAL A 188 -22.15 21.36 11.71
N SER A 189 -22.64 22.60 11.58
CA SER A 189 -24.02 22.89 11.17
C SER A 189 -24.35 22.30 9.79
N ILE A 190 -23.39 22.33 8.85
CA ILE A 190 -23.57 21.72 7.53
C ILE A 190 -23.68 20.21 7.66
N MET A 191 -22.82 19.56 8.46
CA MET A 191 -22.85 18.12 8.69
C MET A 191 -24.16 17.66 9.34
N GLU A 192 -24.64 18.35 10.37
CA GLU A 192 -25.94 18.06 11.00
C GLU A 192 -27.08 18.11 9.99
N ARG A 193 -27.16 19.20 9.22
CA ARG A 193 -28.19 19.38 8.19
C ARG A 193 -28.08 18.37 7.05
N TRP A 194 -26.86 17.92 6.72
CA TRP A 194 -26.63 16.90 5.71
C TRP A 194 -27.06 15.53 6.24
N CYS A 195 -26.73 15.18 7.48
CA CYS A 195 -27.15 13.93 8.13
C CYS A 195 -28.67 13.85 8.30
N ASP A 196 -29.34 14.96 8.67
CA ASP A 196 -30.80 15.02 8.82
C ASP A 196 -31.56 15.03 7.46
N GLY A 197 -30.83 15.20 6.36
CA GLY A 197 -31.36 15.28 5.00
C GLY A 197 -31.64 13.91 4.37
N LYS A 198 -32.55 13.86 3.40
CA LYS A 198 -32.84 12.64 2.62
C LYS A 198 -31.80 12.31 1.55
N VAL A 199 -30.87 13.22 1.26
CA VAL A 199 -29.84 13.08 0.23
C VAL A 199 -28.48 12.96 0.91
N ASN A 200 -27.83 11.83 0.77
CA ASN A 200 -26.57 11.53 1.44
C ASN A 200 -25.31 11.72 0.55
N GLN A 201 -25.47 12.30 -0.64
CA GLN A 201 -24.37 12.52 -1.59
C GLN A 201 -23.84 13.94 -1.53
N LEU A 202 -22.50 14.07 -1.67
CA LEU A 202 -21.80 15.32 -1.92
C LEU A 202 -21.47 15.43 -3.40
N SER A 203 -21.76 16.58 -3.97
CA SER A 203 -21.34 16.95 -5.33
C SER A 203 -20.72 18.34 -5.37
N GLN A 204 -19.82 18.54 -6.33
CA GLN A 204 -19.11 19.80 -6.58
C GLN A 204 -19.44 20.25 -7.99
N ILE A 205 -19.81 21.53 -8.16
CA ILE A 205 -20.16 22.12 -9.44
C ILE A 205 -19.28 23.37 -9.63
N TYR A 206 -18.29 23.26 -10.48
CA TYR A 206 -17.40 24.38 -10.81
C TYR A 206 -17.99 25.24 -11.90
N PHE A 207 -17.90 26.57 -11.73
CA PHE A 207 -18.31 27.56 -12.70
C PHE A 207 -17.09 28.27 -13.30
N MET A 208 -17.29 28.96 -14.42
CA MET A 208 -16.25 29.85 -14.96
C MET A 208 -15.89 30.93 -13.94
N GLY A 209 -14.60 31.24 -13.77
CA GLY A 209 -14.12 32.28 -12.87
C GLY A 209 -13.75 31.83 -11.46
N SER A 210 -13.39 30.56 -11.28
CA SER A 210 -12.90 30.01 -10.00
C SER A 210 -13.92 30.01 -8.86
N THR A 211 -15.20 29.86 -9.20
CA THR A 211 -16.30 29.69 -8.23
C THR A 211 -16.79 28.24 -8.23
N CYS A 212 -17.24 27.74 -7.07
CA CYS A 212 -17.74 26.38 -6.94
C CYS A 212 -18.97 26.34 -6.02
N LEU A 213 -19.96 25.56 -6.41
CA LEU A 213 -21.08 25.18 -5.55
C LEU A 213 -20.82 23.79 -4.97
N PHE A 214 -20.58 23.71 -3.67
CA PHE A 214 -20.55 22.47 -2.92
C PHE A 214 -21.95 22.11 -2.45
N ARG A 215 -22.42 20.92 -2.78
CA ARG A 215 -23.75 20.40 -2.35
C ARG A 215 -23.56 19.24 -1.39
N PHE A 216 -23.75 19.50 -0.12
CA PHE A 216 -23.80 18.51 0.95
C PHE A 216 -25.26 18.03 1.10
N GLY A 217 -25.63 17.01 0.32
CA GLY A 217 -27.02 16.62 0.21
C GLY A 217 -27.91 17.74 -0.38
N ILE A 218 -28.83 18.27 0.45
CA ILE A 218 -29.67 19.40 0.09
C ILE A 218 -29.07 20.76 0.45
N VAL A 219 -27.97 20.77 1.24
CA VAL A 219 -27.31 22.00 1.68
C VAL A 219 -26.33 22.47 0.61
N GLY A 220 -26.57 23.63 0.03
CA GLY A 220 -25.66 24.25 -0.96
C GLY A 220 -24.79 25.32 -0.31
N VAL A 221 -23.50 25.31 -0.64
CA VAL A 221 -22.53 26.31 -0.23
C VAL A 221 -21.84 26.88 -1.47
N ASN A 222 -21.98 28.18 -1.68
CA ASN A 222 -21.36 28.87 -2.81
C ASN A 222 -20.00 29.42 -2.39
N ALA A 223 -18.92 28.90 -2.96
CA ALA A 223 -17.60 29.47 -2.85
C ALA A 223 -17.35 30.42 -4.03
N THR A 224 -17.17 31.69 -3.74
CA THR A 224 -17.10 32.78 -4.71
C THR A 224 -15.67 33.26 -4.97
N SER A 225 -14.71 32.72 -4.24
CA SER A 225 -13.28 33.02 -4.40
C SER A 225 -12.44 31.75 -4.37
N PRO A 226 -11.23 31.77 -4.99
CA PRO A 226 -10.31 30.62 -4.93
C PRO A 226 -9.97 30.20 -3.48
N LYS A 227 -9.92 31.16 -2.54
CA LYS A 227 -9.66 30.89 -1.13
C LYS A 227 -10.81 30.11 -0.49
N GLU A 228 -12.05 30.49 -0.75
CA GLU A 228 -13.23 29.79 -0.24
C GLU A 228 -13.34 28.39 -0.86
N VAL A 229 -13.04 28.24 -2.15
CA VAL A 229 -13.00 26.92 -2.80
C VAL A 229 -12.00 26.01 -2.09
N ALA A 230 -10.76 26.49 -1.84
CA ALA A 230 -9.74 25.73 -1.16
C ALA A 230 -10.12 25.38 0.30
N GLN A 231 -10.84 26.25 1.00
CA GLN A 231 -11.34 25.97 2.37
C GLN A 231 -12.37 24.82 2.38
N TRP A 232 -13.30 24.80 1.42
CA TRP A 232 -14.31 23.74 1.34
C TRP A 232 -13.73 22.42 0.80
N GLU A 233 -12.75 22.46 -0.07
CA GLU A 233 -11.99 21.28 -0.48
C GLU A 233 -11.20 20.70 0.70
N ASP A 234 -10.59 21.54 1.53
CA ASP A 234 -9.92 21.09 2.77
C ASP A 234 -10.91 20.45 3.75
N PHE A 235 -12.08 21.05 3.94
CA PHE A 235 -13.14 20.46 4.76
C PHE A 235 -13.56 19.07 4.26
N ILE A 236 -13.78 18.91 2.96
CA ILE A 236 -14.12 17.61 2.37
C ILE A 236 -12.99 16.60 2.57
N ASN A 237 -11.73 17.01 2.41
CA ASN A 237 -10.57 16.16 2.66
C ASN A 237 -10.46 15.73 4.13
N ARG A 238 -10.77 16.64 5.08
CA ARG A 238 -10.85 16.32 6.51
C ARG A 238 -11.97 15.32 6.82
N LEU A 239 -13.15 15.49 6.24
CA LEU A 239 -14.26 14.54 6.38
C LEU A 239 -13.89 13.13 5.86
N TYR A 240 -13.25 13.08 4.69
CA TYR A 240 -12.80 11.82 4.11
C TYR A 240 -11.70 11.16 4.96
N SER A 241 -10.73 11.94 5.43
CA SER A 241 -9.64 11.46 6.29
C SER A 241 -10.12 10.98 7.66
N CYS A 242 -11.18 11.60 8.19
CA CYS A 242 -11.84 11.17 9.44
C CYS A 242 -12.75 9.95 9.22
N GLY A 243 -12.97 9.53 7.99
CA GLY A 243 -13.86 8.42 7.65
C GLY A 243 -15.33 8.75 7.92
N PHE A 244 -15.80 9.97 7.66
CA PHE A 244 -17.20 10.36 7.71
C PHE A 244 -17.90 10.25 6.36
N ILE A 245 -17.12 10.24 5.27
CA ILE A 245 -17.61 10.12 3.90
C ILE A 245 -16.80 9.07 3.13
N ASP A 246 -17.47 8.37 2.22
CA ASP A 246 -16.91 7.39 1.31
C ASP A 246 -16.90 7.92 -0.12
N LEU A 247 -15.79 7.73 -0.85
CA LEU A 247 -15.72 8.00 -2.28
C LEU A 247 -16.56 6.96 -3.04
N ILE A 248 -17.55 7.43 -3.83
CA ILE A 248 -18.44 6.55 -4.61
C ILE A 248 -18.18 6.60 -6.12
N GLY A 249 -17.23 7.40 -6.57
CA GLY A 249 -16.85 7.53 -7.98
C GLY A 249 -16.53 8.96 -8.38
N TYR A 250 -16.58 9.21 -9.68
CA TYR A 250 -16.30 10.52 -10.28
C TYR A 250 -17.44 10.96 -11.20
N ASP A 251 -17.61 12.24 -11.39
CA ASP A 251 -18.53 12.77 -12.38
C ASP A 251 -17.91 12.76 -13.79
N LYS A 252 -18.66 13.25 -14.79
CA LYS A 252 -18.21 13.35 -16.18
C LYS A 252 -17.03 14.32 -16.40
N HIS A 253 -16.71 15.16 -15.42
CA HIS A 253 -15.61 16.10 -15.42
C HIS A 253 -14.45 15.66 -14.51
N SER A 254 -14.46 14.39 -14.04
CA SER A 254 -13.47 13.79 -13.13
C SER A 254 -13.44 14.39 -11.73
N HIS A 255 -14.51 15.06 -11.28
CA HIS A 255 -14.62 15.50 -9.89
C HIS A 255 -15.11 14.34 -9.00
N PRO A 256 -14.53 14.16 -7.80
CA PRO A 256 -14.90 13.09 -6.91
C PRO A 256 -16.32 13.28 -6.36
N LYS A 257 -17.03 12.16 -6.25
CA LYS A 257 -18.35 12.09 -5.60
C LYS A 257 -18.24 11.31 -4.31
N TYR A 258 -18.84 11.84 -3.26
CA TYR A 258 -18.82 11.20 -1.96
C TYR A 258 -20.23 10.96 -1.44
N LYS A 259 -20.36 10.05 -0.47
CA LYS A 259 -21.58 9.85 0.32
C LYS A 259 -21.25 9.80 1.81
N LEU A 260 -22.22 10.17 2.65
CA LEU A 260 -22.15 9.93 4.09
C LEU A 260 -22.11 8.42 4.39
N ASN A 261 -21.36 8.07 5.42
CA ASN A 261 -21.37 6.71 5.99
C ASN A 261 -21.97 6.69 7.40
N LEU A 262 -22.08 5.49 7.98
CA LEU A 262 -22.68 5.29 9.31
C LEU A 262 -22.00 6.14 10.39
N LYS A 263 -20.69 6.25 10.38
CA LYS A 263 -19.93 7.03 11.38
C LYS A 263 -20.34 8.51 11.38
N ALA A 264 -20.66 9.08 10.22
CA ALA A 264 -21.12 10.46 10.14
C ALA A 264 -22.49 10.63 10.81
N TYR A 265 -23.43 9.73 10.55
CA TYR A 265 -24.74 9.75 11.21
C TYR A 265 -24.62 9.58 12.71
N ASP A 266 -23.80 8.64 13.19
CA ASP A 266 -23.57 8.42 14.63
C ASP A 266 -22.95 9.65 15.31
N THR A 267 -22.17 10.46 14.59
CA THR A 267 -21.45 11.61 15.14
C THR A 267 -22.27 12.91 15.07
N PHE A 268 -22.99 13.16 13.97
CA PHE A 268 -23.60 14.45 13.66
C PHE A 268 -25.14 14.44 13.61
N SER A 269 -25.80 13.27 13.76
CA SER A 269 -27.26 13.23 13.80
C SER A 269 -27.80 13.73 15.15
N LYS A 270 -28.84 14.56 15.11
CA LYS A 270 -29.45 15.17 16.31
C LYS A 270 -30.07 14.16 17.26
N ASP A 271 -30.36 12.95 16.79
CA ASP A 271 -30.94 11.89 17.64
C ASP A 271 -29.99 11.37 18.73
N ASN A 272 -28.66 11.61 18.58
CA ASN A 272 -27.65 11.18 19.56
C ASN A 272 -27.22 12.27 20.57
N SER A 273 -27.64 13.51 20.43
CA SER A 273 -27.25 14.60 21.34
C SER A 273 -27.93 14.55 22.74
N ASN A 274 -28.84 13.59 22.97
CA ASN A 274 -29.53 13.43 24.26
C ASN A 274 -28.92 12.37 25.19
N ASN A 275 -27.82 11.70 24.83
CA ASN A 275 -27.20 10.66 25.65
C ASN A 275 -25.84 11.03 26.26
N ILE A 276 -25.43 12.30 26.25
CA ILE A 276 -24.17 12.77 26.89
C ILE A 276 -24.49 13.82 27.95
N SER A 277 -25.48 13.53 28.78
CA SER A 277 -25.70 14.24 30.04
C SER A 277 -26.41 13.34 31.05
N GLU A 278 -25.63 12.45 31.63
CA GLU A 278 -25.77 11.93 33.01
C GLU A 278 -24.40 11.47 33.52
#